data_5742be2faf4188627a1c74970fa5b54a
#
_entry.id   5742be2faf4188627a1c74970fa5b54a
#
_cell.length_a   1.000
_cell.length_b   1.000
_cell.length_c   1.000
_cell.angle_alpha   90.00
_cell.angle_beta   90.00
_cell.angle_gamma   90.00
#
_symmetry.space_group_name_H-M   'P 1'
#
loop_
_entity.id
_entity.type
_entity.pdbx_description
1 polymer ?
#
loop_
_entity_poly.entity_id
_entity_poly.type
_entity_poly.pdbx_seq_one_letter_code
_entity_poly.pdbx_strand_id
1 'polypeptide(L)'
;MFINGDYRGCYLLIESVKRNKDCRINVDKTSGYIVERDPYWWKENRFFTTNYFASSKGYRWTWKYPDEDDVLLEQEDYITQFINDTEQSILNGTYSNYIDIKSFAKWILAHDILGSKDSGGTNLYVAKYDDTPNSLLEMPVLWDFDSNFRMEPGEFSKCHNNAGDFYFYNLFNNTNNSFTSKYKELWLQIKPTLLSTITQYILSITDSEYGRALESSRMLHYNRWGYTPYETIGELAQEAINWFNNHLDKLDVNINKLADNTSISAIKTKEKYDVYNLLGNKVYKPKKGIYIKNKRKIIYH
;
A
#
# COMPACT_ATOMS: atom_id res chain seq x y z
N MET A 1 13.61 -29.03 7.16
CA MET A 1 14.50 -29.47 6.06
C MET A 1 15.80 -30.01 6.64
N PHE A 2 16.29 -31.12 6.11
CA PHE A 2 17.59 -31.70 6.43
C PHE A 2 18.45 -31.72 5.15
N ILE A 3 19.73 -31.40 5.28
CA ILE A 3 20.73 -31.49 4.21
C ILE A 3 21.89 -32.29 4.77
N ASN A 4 22.18 -33.43 4.12
CA ASN A 4 23.24 -34.39 4.55
C ASN A 4 23.11 -34.79 6.03
N GLY A 5 21.87 -35.02 6.49
CA GLY A 5 21.58 -35.39 7.88
C GLY A 5 21.59 -34.24 8.89
N ASP A 6 21.97 -33.02 8.48
CA ASP A 6 21.97 -31.85 9.34
C ASP A 6 20.65 -31.06 9.18
N TYR A 7 19.99 -30.74 10.30
CA TYR A 7 18.76 -29.94 10.30
C TYR A 7 19.06 -28.48 9.94
N ARG A 8 18.42 -27.98 8.90
CA ARG A 8 18.63 -26.63 8.38
C ARG A 8 17.51 -25.64 8.70
N GLY A 9 16.40 -26.10 9.24
CA GLY A 9 15.27 -25.25 9.61
C GLY A 9 14.00 -25.54 8.84
N CYS A 10 12.98 -24.76 9.13
CA CYS A 10 11.74 -24.70 8.36
C CYS A 10 11.87 -23.59 7.31
N TYR A 11 11.42 -23.87 6.09
CA TYR A 11 11.49 -22.93 4.96
C TYR A 11 10.13 -22.84 4.30
N LEU A 12 9.75 -21.62 3.92
CA LEU A 12 8.60 -21.38 3.06
C LEU A 12 9.05 -21.47 1.59
N LEU A 13 8.42 -22.32 0.82
CA LEU A 13 8.62 -22.38 -0.63
C LEU A 13 7.61 -21.42 -1.28
N ILE A 14 8.09 -20.40 -1.94
CA ILE A 14 7.26 -19.37 -2.59
C ILE A 14 7.75 -19.08 -4.00
N GLU A 15 6.85 -18.53 -4.81
CA GLU A 15 7.17 -17.96 -6.11
C GLU A 15 7.90 -16.63 -5.93
N SER A 16 9.02 -16.42 -6.63
CA SER A 16 9.73 -15.14 -6.61
C SER A 16 8.99 -14.07 -7.42
N VAL A 17 9.22 -12.81 -7.07
CA VAL A 17 8.67 -11.68 -7.82
C VAL A 17 9.45 -11.50 -9.12
N LYS A 18 8.95 -12.13 -10.19
CA LYS A 18 9.55 -12.06 -11.53
C LYS A 18 8.51 -12.33 -12.61
N ARG A 19 8.85 -11.95 -13.82
CA ARG A 19 8.06 -12.32 -15.01
C ARG A 19 8.28 -13.79 -15.37
N ASN A 20 7.20 -14.54 -15.55
CA ASN A 20 7.24 -15.84 -16.20
C ASN A 20 5.84 -16.14 -16.78
N LYS A 21 5.82 -16.80 -17.97
CA LYS A 21 4.56 -17.19 -18.62
C LYS A 21 3.71 -18.16 -17.80
N ASP A 22 4.33 -18.95 -16.93
CA ASP A 22 3.69 -19.97 -16.10
C ASP A 22 3.49 -19.47 -14.65
N CYS A 23 3.86 -18.23 -14.33
CA CYS A 23 3.71 -17.60 -13.02
C CYS A 23 2.59 -16.56 -13.01
N ARG A 24 2.25 -16.08 -11.82
CA ARG A 24 1.22 -15.04 -11.61
C ARG A 24 1.49 -13.78 -12.41
N ILE A 25 2.75 -13.32 -12.48
CA ILE A 25 3.11 -12.07 -13.13
C ILE A 25 3.61 -12.40 -14.54
N ASN A 26 2.72 -12.36 -15.51
CA ASN A 26 3.02 -12.62 -16.90
C ASN A 26 2.82 -11.35 -17.74
N VAL A 27 3.64 -10.33 -17.47
CA VAL A 27 3.69 -9.12 -18.29
C VAL A 27 4.22 -9.43 -19.71
N ASP A 28 3.92 -8.60 -20.68
CA ASP A 28 4.42 -8.78 -22.04
C ASP A 28 5.95 -8.87 -22.06
N LYS A 29 6.47 -9.71 -22.95
CA LYS A 29 7.92 -9.98 -23.01
C LYS A 29 8.73 -8.78 -23.46
N THR A 30 8.17 -7.92 -24.29
CA THR A 30 8.90 -6.82 -24.94
C THR A 30 8.54 -5.45 -24.39
N SER A 31 7.30 -5.30 -23.92
CA SER A 31 6.73 -4.02 -23.51
C SER A 31 6.12 -4.03 -22.11
N GLY A 32 6.35 -5.10 -21.34
CA GLY A 32 5.88 -5.22 -19.95
C GLY A 32 6.95 -4.85 -18.94
N TYR A 33 6.52 -4.42 -17.75
CA TYR A 33 7.41 -3.95 -16.68
C TYR A 33 6.98 -4.48 -15.33
N ILE A 34 7.97 -4.86 -14.50
CA ILE A 34 7.82 -5.12 -13.06
C ILE A 34 8.92 -4.34 -12.37
N VAL A 35 8.56 -3.42 -11.49
CA VAL A 35 9.52 -2.62 -10.74
C VAL A 35 9.16 -2.59 -9.26
N GLU A 36 10.15 -2.45 -8.42
CA GLU A 36 10.02 -2.35 -6.98
C GLU A 36 10.38 -0.95 -6.49
N ARG A 37 9.58 -0.40 -5.60
CA ARG A 37 9.95 0.77 -4.84
C ARG A 37 10.85 0.36 -3.69
N ASP A 38 12.17 0.49 -3.88
CA ASP A 38 13.22 -0.12 -3.06
C ASP A 38 13.90 0.90 -2.15
N PRO A 39 13.90 0.67 -0.81
CA PRO A 39 14.68 1.47 0.12
C PRO A 39 16.19 1.17 0.06
N TYR A 40 16.58 0.03 -0.50
CA TYR A 40 17.97 -0.44 -0.60
C TYR A 40 18.53 -0.36 -2.01
N TRP A 41 17.95 0.48 -2.86
CA TRP A 41 18.26 0.69 -4.27
C TRP A 41 19.77 0.84 -4.58
N TRP A 42 20.57 1.30 -3.62
CA TRP A 42 22.02 1.43 -3.79
C TRP A 42 22.77 0.10 -3.84
N LYS A 43 22.07 -1.02 -3.63
CA LYS A 43 22.63 -2.38 -3.80
C LYS A 43 22.47 -2.90 -5.23
N GLU A 44 21.62 -2.25 -6.02
CA GLU A 44 21.35 -2.59 -7.41
C GLU A 44 22.25 -1.78 -8.34
N ASN A 45 22.63 -2.36 -9.47
CA ASN A 45 23.51 -1.67 -10.44
C ASN A 45 22.73 -0.62 -11.24
N ARG A 46 21.41 -0.82 -11.41
CA ARG A 46 20.55 0.09 -12.18
C ARG A 46 19.25 0.36 -11.46
N PHE A 47 18.92 1.63 -11.36
CA PHE A 47 17.69 2.12 -10.75
C PHE A 47 17.29 3.45 -11.40
N PHE A 48 16.02 3.84 -11.22
CA PHE A 48 15.55 5.15 -11.65
C PHE A 48 14.79 5.86 -10.54
N THR A 49 14.53 7.15 -10.72
CA THR A 49 13.80 7.97 -9.75
C THR A 49 12.72 8.78 -10.45
N THR A 50 11.63 9.02 -9.75
CA THR A 50 10.57 9.90 -10.21
C THR A 50 10.76 11.33 -9.71
N ASN A 51 10.05 12.28 -10.31
CA ASN A 51 10.14 13.70 -9.96
C ASN A 51 9.77 13.96 -8.49
N TYR A 52 8.79 13.23 -7.95
CA TYR A 52 8.39 13.35 -6.56
C TYR A 52 9.50 12.93 -5.59
N PHE A 53 10.22 11.85 -5.90
CA PHE A 53 11.26 11.29 -5.05
C PHE A 53 12.68 11.78 -5.39
N ALA A 54 12.85 12.57 -6.43
CA ALA A 54 14.17 13.03 -6.90
C ALA A 54 14.99 13.76 -5.82
N SER A 55 14.33 14.53 -4.96
CA SER A 55 14.96 15.28 -3.85
C SER A 55 15.08 14.48 -2.56
N SER A 56 14.44 13.31 -2.44
CA SER A 56 14.47 12.50 -1.22
C SER A 56 15.66 11.54 -1.23
N LYS A 57 16.26 11.32 -0.05
CA LYS A 57 17.27 10.27 0.14
C LYS A 57 16.63 8.87 0.30
N GLY A 58 15.31 8.78 0.12
CA GLY A 58 14.54 7.58 0.36
C GLY A 58 14.57 6.59 -0.80
N TYR A 59 13.41 6.21 -1.22
CA TYR A 59 13.19 5.14 -2.17
C TYR A 59 13.59 5.51 -3.60
N ARG A 60 13.99 4.48 -4.37
CA ARG A 60 14.14 4.51 -5.82
C ARG A 60 13.37 3.31 -6.38
N TRP A 61 13.22 3.30 -7.70
CA TRP A 61 12.63 2.19 -8.41
C TRP A 61 13.74 1.29 -8.94
N THR A 62 13.67 -0.01 -8.60
CA THR A 62 14.59 -1.04 -9.05
C THR A 62 13.89 -2.03 -9.97
N TRP A 63 14.65 -2.71 -10.80
CA TRP A 63 14.13 -3.56 -11.85
C TRP A 63 13.89 -4.99 -11.36
N LYS A 64 12.73 -5.56 -11.74
CA LYS A 64 12.42 -6.98 -11.59
C LYS A 64 12.06 -7.61 -12.94
N TYR A 65 11.63 -6.77 -13.88
CA TYR A 65 11.50 -7.11 -15.30
C TYR A 65 11.35 -5.82 -16.14
N PRO A 66 12.11 -5.69 -17.25
CA PRO A 66 13.24 -6.55 -17.67
C PRO A 66 14.30 -6.68 -16.59
N ASP A 67 15.24 -7.63 -16.75
CA ASP A 67 16.42 -7.66 -15.88
C ASP A 67 17.22 -6.37 -16.07
N GLU A 68 17.85 -5.86 -15.00
CA GLU A 68 18.52 -4.55 -15.01
C GLU A 68 19.59 -4.42 -16.10
N ASP A 69 20.25 -5.53 -16.46
CA ASP A 69 21.26 -5.56 -17.52
C ASP A 69 20.65 -5.54 -18.94
N ASP A 70 19.37 -5.91 -19.08
CA ASP A 70 18.66 -6.02 -20.35
C ASP A 70 17.77 -4.80 -20.66
N VAL A 71 17.64 -3.85 -19.73
CA VAL A 71 16.78 -2.67 -19.88
C VAL A 71 17.33 -1.73 -20.97
N LEU A 72 16.52 -1.43 -21.96
CA LEU A 72 16.81 -0.40 -22.96
C LEU A 72 16.51 1.00 -22.40
N LEU A 73 17.22 2.02 -22.89
CA LEU A 73 17.01 3.41 -22.46
C LEU A 73 15.58 3.88 -22.71
N GLU A 74 14.99 3.51 -23.85
CA GLU A 74 13.62 3.86 -24.21
C GLU A 74 12.60 3.22 -23.26
N GLN A 75 12.87 2.03 -22.77
CA GLN A 75 12.04 1.35 -21.77
C GLN A 75 12.12 2.04 -20.41
N GLU A 76 13.34 2.46 -20.00
CA GLU A 76 13.52 3.21 -18.77
C GLU A 76 12.81 4.58 -18.84
N ASP A 77 13.00 5.31 -19.93
CA ASP A 77 12.34 6.60 -20.16
C ASP A 77 10.82 6.45 -20.12
N TYR A 78 10.28 5.43 -20.79
CA TYR A 78 8.85 5.16 -20.84
C TYR A 78 8.26 4.88 -19.45
N ILE A 79 8.81 3.91 -18.70
CA ILE A 79 8.26 3.54 -17.40
C ILE A 79 8.46 4.64 -16.35
N THR A 80 9.60 5.34 -16.40
CA THR A 80 9.85 6.50 -15.55
C THR A 80 8.82 7.59 -15.77
N GLN A 81 8.53 7.93 -17.03
CA GLN A 81 7.51 8.93 -17.36
C GLN A 81 6.12 8.45 -16.95
N PHE A 82 5.78 7.19 -17.19
CA PHE A 82 4.47 6.64 -16.80
C PHE A 82 4.25 6.69 -15.29
N ILE A 83 5.27 6.37 -14.49
CA ILE A 83 5.17 6.47 -13.03
C ILE A 83 5.12 7.93 -12.57
N ASN A 84 5.87 8.85 -13.18
CA ASN A 84 5.74 10.28 -12.92
C ASN A 84 4.31 10.79 -13.16
N ASP A 85 3.71 10.41 -14.29
CA ASP A 85 2.34 10.80 -14.62
C ASP A 85 1.33 10.16 -13.65
N THR A 86 1.59 8.92 -13.23
CA THR A 86 0.80 8.24 -12.19
C THR A 86 0.85 9.01 -10.87
N GLU A 87 2.04 9.36 -10.39
CA GLU A 87 2.21 10.11 -9.14
C GLU A 87 1.53 11.49 -9.22
N GLN A 88 1.68 12.19 -10.34
CA GLN A 88 0.99 13.45 -10.56
C GLN A 88 -0.54 13.28 -10.61
N SER A 89 -1.01 12.20 -11.24
CA SER A 89 -2.45 11.88 -11.32
C SER A 89 -3.07 11.57 -9.96
N ILE A 90 -2.31 10.92 -9.06
CA ILE A 90 -2.72 10.70 -7.67
C ILE A 90 -2.89 12.03 -6.96
N LEU A 91 -1.96 12.97 -7.10
CA LEU A 91 -2.09 14.30 -6.49
C LEU A 91 -3.28 15.09 -7.02
N ASN A 92 -3.59 14.94 -8.30
CA ASN A 92 -4.67 15.68 -8.98
C ASN A 92 -6.04 14.98 -8.91
N GLY A 93 -6.11 13.75 -8.40
CA GLY A 93 -7.34 12.96 -8.34
C GLY A 93 -7.80 12.36 -9.67
N THR A 94 -6.91 12.24 -10.65
CA THR A 94 -7.19 11.65 -11.97
C THR A 94 -6.60 10.24 -12.14
N TYR A 95 -6.21 9.62 -11.05
CA TYR A 95 -5.45 8.37 -11.00
C TYR A 95 -6.15 7.15 -11.62
N SER A 96 -7.47 7.18 -11.80
CA SER A 96 -8.21 6.10 -12.45
C SER A 96 -7.80 5.83 -13.91
N ASN A 97 -7.08 6.77 -14.52
CA ASN A 97 -6.54 6.63 -15.87
C ASN A 97 -5.15 5.96 -15.88
N TYR A 98 -4.54 5.77 -14.74
CA TYR A 98 -3.17 5.30 -14.60
C TYR A 98 -3.02 4.04 -13.74
N ILE A 99 -3.87 3.85 -12.73
CA ILE A 99 -3.80 2.69 -11.84
C ILE A 99 -5.07 1.84 -11.90
N ASP A 100 -4.93 0.53 -11.76
CA ASP A 100 -6.05 -0.34 -11.40
C ASP A 100 -6.39 -0.14 -9.92
N ILE A 101 -7.43 0.66 -9.69
CA ILE A 101 -7.88 1.01 -8.33
C ILE A 101 -8.18 -0.23 -7.50
N LYS A 102 -8.70 -1.29 -8.14
CA LYS A 102 -9.07 -2.53 -7.45
C LYS A 102 -7.82 -3.29 -6.99
N SER A 103 -6.76 -3.36 -7.80
CA SER A 103 -5.52 -4.03 -7.41
C SER A 103 -4.83 -3.30 -6.26
N PHE A 104 -4.74 -1.97 -6.32
CA PHE A 104 -4.18 -1.15 -5.24
C PHE A 104 -5.00 -1.27 -3.95
N ALA A 105 -6.34 -1.21 -4.06
CA ALA A 105 -7.21 -1.34 -2.88
C ALA A 105 -7.13 -2.74 -2.25
N LYS A 106 -7.02 -3.80 -3.05
CA LYS A 106 -6.80 -5.16 -2.54
C LYS A 106 -5.47 -5.31 -1.81
N TRP A 107 -4.41 -4.72 -2.36
CA TRP A 107 -3.08 -4.80 -1.77
C TRP A 107 -3.05 -4.17 -0.38
N ILE A 108 -3.50 -2.93 -0.24
CA ILE A 108 -3.51 -2.25 1.07
C ILE A 108 -4.49 -2.92 2.05
N LEU A 109 -5.64 -3.39 1.57
CA LEU A 109 -6.61 -4.10 2.41
C LEU A 109 -6.02 -5.40 2.99
N ALA A 110 -5.22 -6.13 2.23
CA ALA A 110 -4.53 -7.31 2.74
C ALA A 110 -3.53 -6.95 3.85
N HIS A 111 -2.77 -5.87 3.68
CA HIS A 111 -1.86 -5.37 4.73
C HIS A 111 -2.60 -4.91 5.97
N ASP A 112 -3.74 -4.21 5.80
CA ASP A 112 -4.57 -3.78 6.92
C ASP A 112 -5.18 -4.97 7.68
N ILE A 113 -5.70 -5.99 6.97
CA ILE A 113 -6.24 -7.23 7.57
C ILE A 113 -5.18 -7.99 8.38
N LEU A 114 -3.96 -8.04 7.86
CA LEU A 114 -2.87 -8.79 8.49
C LEU A 114 -2.11 -7.99 9.54
N GLY A 115 -2.41 -6.70 9.72
CA GLY A 115 -1.70 -5.83 10.65
C GLY A 115 -0.21 -5.75 10.37
N SER A 116 0.16 -5.60 9.10
CA SER A 116 1.55 -5.57 8.66
C SER A 116 2.19 -4.23 8.99
N LYS A 117 3.22 -4.24 9.81
CA LYS A 117 3.97 -3.05 10.18
C LYS A 117 4.92 -2.61 9.07
N ASP A 118 5.41 -3.54 8.26
CA ASP A 118 6.43 -3.31 7.23
C ASP A 118 5.83 -3.17 5.84
N SER A 119 4.70 -2.48 5.75
CA SER A 119 4.00 -2.21 4.50
C SER A 119 4.35 -0.84 3.89
N GLY A 120 5.01 0.00 4.63
CA GLY A 120 5.16 1.40 4.29
C GLY A 120 6.45 1.72 3.55
N GLY A 121 6.47 1.53 2.24
CA GLY A 121 7.58 1.94 1.40
C GLY A 121 8.60 0.85 1.09
N THR A 122 8.45 -0.34 1.65
CA THR A 122 9.18 -1.55 1.27
C THR A 122 8.19 -2.55 0.69
N ASN A 123 8.70 -3.56 -0.03
CA ASN A 123 7.87 -4.66 -0.55
C ASN A 123 6.74 -4.21 -1.48
N LEU A 124 6.86 -3.01 -2.06
CA LEU A 124 5.89 -2.42 -2.97
C LEU A 124 6.35 -2.67 -4.41
N TYR A 125 5.72 -3.65 -5.03
CA TYR A 125 5.92 -4.00 -6.43
C TYR A 125 4.76 -3.49 -7.26
N VAL A 126 5.07 -2.93 -8.43
CA VAL A 126 4.07 -2.57 -9.42
C VAL A 126 4.40 -3.23 -10.75
N ALA A 127 3.37 -3.56 -11.50
CA ALA A 127 3.50 -4.09 -12.85
C ALA A 127 2.68 -3.26 -13.83
N LYS A 128 3.25 -3.03 -15.00
CA LYS A 128 2.55 -2.57 -16.19
C LYS A 128 2.62 -3.70 -17.21
N TYR A 129 1.47 -4.26 -17.59
CA TYR A 129 1.45 -5.51 -18.35
C TYR A 129 1.92 -5.36 -19.80
N ASP A 130 1.75 -4.19 -20.39
CA ASP A 130 2.29 -3.79 -21.69
C ASP A 130 2.33 -2.26 -21.78
N ASP A 131 2.86 -1.69 -22.86
CA ASP A 131 3.00 -0.24 -23.08
C ASP A 131 1.74 0.41 -23.69
N THR A 132 0.65 -0.33 -23.85
CA THR A 132 -0.59 0.24 -24.37
C THR A 132 -1.22 1.23 -23.39
N PRO A 133 -1.96 2.24 -23.88
CA PRO A 133 -2.65 3.21 -23.03
C PRO A 133 -3.69 2.60 -22.08
N ASN A 134 -4.23 1.42 -22.41
CA ASN A 134 -5.24 0.73 -21.60
C ASN A 134 -4.63 -0.15 -20.50
N SER A 135 -3.33 -0.43 -20.56
CA SER A 135 -2.61 -1.16 -19.53
C SER A 135 -2.33 -0.23 -18.36
N LEU A 136 -3.06 -0.41 -17.27
CA LEU A 136 -2.89 0.37 -16.05
C LEU A 136 -1.78 -0.21 -15.20
N LEU A 137 -1.26 0.60 -14.28
CA LEU A 137 -0.34 0.13 -13.25
C LEU A 137 -1.10 -0.71 -12.24
N GLU A 138 -0.61 -1.90 -11.95
CA GLU A 138 -1.21 -2.82 -10.98
C GLU A 138 -0.22 -3.17 -9.86
N MET A 139 -0.75 -3.58 -8.71
CA MET A 139 0.02 -4.21 -7.65
C MET A 139 -0.12 -5.73 -7.80
N PRO A 140 0.87 -6.39 -8.42
CA PRO A 140 0.69 -7.75 -8.92
C PRO A 140 0.82 -8.81 -7.83
N VAL A 141 1.42 -8.48 -6.67
CA VAL A 141 1.83 -9.46 -5.67
C VAL A 141 1.71 -8.90 -4.26
N LEU A 142 1.41 -9.82 -3.32
CA LEU A 142 1.61 -9.64 -1.89
C LEU A 142 2.95 -10.29 -1.53
N TRP A 143 3.84 -9.54 -0.89
CA TRP A 143 5.21 -9.96 -0.61
C TRP A 143 5.63 -9.58 0.80
N ASP A 144 6.39 -10.48 1.44
CA ASP A 144 7.09 -10.24 2.70
C ASP A 144 6.20 -9.85 3.89
N PHE A 145 5.39 -10.81 4.32
CA PHE A 145 4.45 -10.63 5.43
C PHE A 145 5.01 -11.10 6.79
N ASP A 146 6.31 -11.11 6.97
CA ASP A 146 6.96 -11.54 8.22
C ASP A 146 6.73 -10.58 9.39
N SER A 147 6.30 -9.35 9.09
CA SER A 147 5.96 -8.31 10.07
C SER A 147 4.48 -8.26 10.45
N ASN A 148 3.71 -9.31 10.12
CA ASN A 148 2.29 -9.40 10.48
C ASN A 148 2.07 -9.45 11.99
N PHE A 149 0.86 -9.08 12.42
CA PHE A 149 0.44 -9.05 13.84
C PHE A 149 1.26 -8.10 14.71
N ARG A 150 1.99 -7.17 14.10
CA ARG A 150 2.84 -6.19 14.79
C ARG A 150 2.17 -4.85 15.04
N MET A 151 0.96 -4.67 14.50
CA MET A 151 0.13 -3.50 14.76
C MET A 151 -0.83 -3.77 15.92
N GLU A 152 -1.20 -2.71 16.63
CA GLU A 152 -2.28 -2.82 17.61
C GLU A 152 -3.58 -3.22 16.92
N PRO A 153 -4.40 -4.10 17.53
CA PRO A 153 -5.65 -4.52 16.91
C PRO A 153 -6.53 -3.34 16.50
N GLY A 154 -6.91 -3.31 15.22
CA GLY A 154 -7.74 -2.28 14.62
C GLY A 154 -6.97 -1.13 13.97
N GLU A 155 -5.67 -1.02 14.17
CA GLU A 155 -4.85 -0.05 13.45
C GLU A 155 -4.73 -0.43 11.97
N PHE A 156 -4.70 0.59 11.12
CA PHE A 156 -4.33 0.43 9.73
C PHE A 156 -2.83 0.18 9.60
N SER A 157 -2.44 -0.52 8.55
CA SER A 157 -1.03 -0.72 8.20
C SER A 157 -0.30 0.62 8.03
N LYS A 158 1.01 0.62 8.19
CA LYS A 158 1.81 1.84 8.26
C LYS A 158 1.63 2.74 7.03
N CYS A 159 1.62 2.17 5.82
CA CYS A 159 1.51 2.96 4.60
C CYS A 159 0.15 3.64 4.40
N HIS A 160 -0.89 3.20 5.10
CA HIS A 160 -2.21 3.80 5.02
C HIS A 160 -2.20 5.28 5.48
N ASN A 161 -1.51 5.57 6.58
CA ASN A 161 -1.54 6.88 7.25
C ASN A 161 -0.23 7.67 7.15
N ASN A 162 0.82 7.11 6.55
CA ASN A 162 2.12 7.76 6.48
C ASN A 162 2.27 8.60 5.20
N ALA A 163 2.25 9.91 5.35
CA ALA A 163 2.46 10.85 4.22
C ALA A 163 3.80 10.62 3.50
N GLY A 164 4.83 10.14 4.21
CA GLY A 164 6.14 9.83 3.62
C GLY A 164 6.13 8.65 2.65
N ASP A 165 5.10 7.81 2.72
CA ASP A 165 4.94 6.67 1.82
C ASP A 165 4.20 7.02 0.52
N PHE A 166 3.72 8.24 0.39
CA PHE A 166 3.10 8.86 -0.76
C PHE A 166 1.80 8.19 -1.25
N TYR A 167 1.86 6.97 -1.82
CA TYR A 167 0.78 6.38 -2.61
C TYR A 167 -0.54 6.26 -1.85
N PHE A 168 -0.59 5.43 -0.83
CA PHE A 168 -1.85 5.14 -0.12
C PHE A 168 -2.33 6.33 0.70
N TYR A 169 -1.41 7.07 1.34
CA TYR A 169 -1.77 8.30 2.02
C TYR A 169 -2.51 9.28 1.09
N ASN A 170 -1.98 9.53 -0.10
CA ASN A 170 -2.60 10.44 -1.05
C ASN A 170 -3.88 9.86 -1.68
N LEU A 171 -3.94 8.56 -1.93
CA LEU A 171 -5.15 7.92 -2.44
C LEU A 171 -6.32 7.99 -1.45
N PHE A 172 -6.09 7.78 -0.15
CA PHE A 172 -7.13 7.90 0.87
C PHE A 172 -7.51 9.34 1.19
N ASN A 173 -6.58 10.28 1.06
CA ASN A 173 -6.82 11.70 1.37
C ASN A 173 -7.17 12.54 0.13
N ASN A 174 -7.38 11.92 -1.03
CA ASN A 174 -7.73 12.60 -2.25
C ASN A 174 -9.17 13.12 -2.23
N THR A 175 -9.42 14.22 -2.95
CA THR A 175 -10.79 14.72 -3.16
C THR A 175 -11.63 13.79 -4.04
N ASN A 176 -10.99 13.04 -4.95
CA ASN A 176 -11.60 11.92 -5.65
C ASN A 176 -11.62 10.70 -4.73
N ASN A 177 -12.79 10.34 -4.23
CA ASN A 177 -12.97 9.25 -3.28
C ASN A 177 -13.15 7.86 -3.90
N SER A 178 -12.94 7.73 -5.21
CA SER A 178 -13.16 6.44 -5.90
C SER A 178 -12.29 5.31 -5.31
N PHE A 179 -11.08 5.65 -4.83
CA PHE A 179 -10.21 4.70 -4.15
C PHE A 179 -10.79 4.24 -2.80
N THR A 180 -11.14 5.18 -1.92
CA THR A 180 -11.74 4.87 -0.61
C THR A 180 -13.05 4.10 -0.76
N SER A 181 -13.88 4.48 -1.73
CA SER A 181 -15.12 3.76 -2.03
C SER A 181 -14.87 2.32 -2.48
N LYS A 182 -13.88 2.09 -3.35
CA LYS A 182 -13.50 0.74 -3.78
C LYS A 182 -12.91 -0.09 -2.64
N TYR A 183 -12.10 0.50 -1.79
CA TYR A 183 -11.54 -0.15 -0.61
C TYR A 183 -12.67 -0.62 0.35
N LYS A 184 -13.63 0.27 0.67
CA LYS A 184 -14.80 -0.07 1.49
C LYS A 184 -15.69 -1.14 0.84
N GLU A 185 -15.92 -1.05 -0.45
CA GLU A 185 -16.67 -2.06 -1.20
C GLU A 185 -16.03 -3.46 -1.05
N LEU A 186 -14.71 -3.55 -1.24
CA LEU A 186 -13.98 -4.80 -1.09
C LEU A 186 -14.06 -5.34 0.35
N TRP A 187 -13.92 -4.47 1.34
CA TRP A 187 -14.09 -4.85 2.74
C TRP A 187 -15.47 -5.45 3.01
N LEU A 188 -16.54 -4.78 2.57
CA LEU A 188 -17.91 -5.26 2.75
C LEU A 188 -18.17 -6.60 2.07
N GLN A 189 -17.50 -6.88 0.94
CA GLN A 189 -17.63 -8.15 0.24
C GLN A 189 -17.00 -9.31 1.01
N ILE A 190 -15.85 -9.10 1.65
CA ILE A 190 -15.09 -10.19 2.30
C ILE A 190 -15.41 -10.33 3.80
N LYS A 191 -15.75 -9.23 4.48
CA LYS A 191 -15.98 -9.20 5.91
C LYS A 191 -16.90 -10.32 6.44
N PRO A 192 -18.03 -10.67 5.80
CA PRO A 192 -18.97 -11.64 6.38
C PRO A 192 -18.37 -13.03 6.61
N THR A 193 -17.38 -13.42 5.85
CA THR A 193 -16.76 -14.75 5.91
C THR A 193 -15.30 -14.73 6.31
N LEU A 194 -14.70 -13.55 6.42
CA LEU A 194 -13.24 -13.41 6.54
C LEU A 194 -12.69 -14.13 7.79
N LEU A 195 -13.25 -13.83 8.97
CA LEU A 195 -12.77 -14.45 10.22
C LEU A 195 -12.92 -15.98 10.20
N SER A 196 -14.06 -16.48 9.74
CA SER A 196 -14.30 -17.94 9.64
C SER A 196 -13.35 -18.59 8.64
N THR A 197 -13.08 -17.94 7.50
CA THR A 197 -12.14 -18.43 6.49
C THR A 197 -10.71 -18.48 7.02
N ILE A 198 -10.26 -17.42 7.68
CA ILE A 198 -8.91 -17.36 8.29
C ILE A 198 -8.79 -18.43 9.38
N THR A 199 -9.79 -18.54 10.26
CA THR A 199 -9.79 -19.54 11.34
C THR A 199 -9.71 -20.95 10.79
N GLN A 200 -10.55 -21.30 9.82
CA GLN A 200 -10.54 -22.62 9.18
C GLN A 200 -9.20 -22.90 8.49
N TYR A 201 -8.61 -21.91 7.84
CA TYR A 201 -7.31 -22.06 7.20
C TYR A 201 -6.20 -22.33 8.22
N ILE A 202 -6.12 -21.56 9.31
CA ILE A 202 -5.15 -21.76 10.38
C ILE A 202 -5.29 -23.17 10.98
N LEU A 203 -6.51 -23.58 11.34
CA LEU A 203 -6.77 -24.90 11.93
C LEU A 203 -6.44 -26.02 10.94
N SER A 204 -6.75 -25.84 9.65
CA SER A 204 -6.43 -26.84 8.63
C SER A 204 -4.92 -27.11 8.48
N ILE A 205 -4.10 -26.07 8.69
CA ILE A 205 -2.64 -26.21 8.70
C ILE A 205 -2.19 -26.86 10.01
N THR A 206 -2.68 -26.37 11.14
CA THR A 206 -2.30 -26.85 12.48
C THR A 206 -2.59 -28.34 12.67
N ASP A 207 -3.76 -28.79 12.20
CA ASP A 207 -4.21 -30.18 12.31
C ASP A 207 -3.64 -31.12 11.24
N SER A 208 -2.91 -30.55 10.28
CA SER A 208 -2.32 -31.29 9.17
C SER A 208 -1.02 -32.02 9.54
N GLU A 209 -0.47 -32.75 8.58
CA GLU A 209 0.89 -33.31 8.69
C GLU A 209 1.94 -32.20 8.81
N TYR A 210 1.71 -31.04 8.19
CA TYR A 210 2.59 -29.88 8.33
C TYR A 210 2.61 -29.36 9.76
N GLY A 211 1.46 -29.21 10.39
CA GLY A 211 1.37 -28.77 11.80
C GLY A 211 2.12 -29.73 12.72
N ARG A 212 1.93 -31.04 12.55
CA ARG A 212 2.65 -32.08 13.30
C ARG A 212 4.16 -32.03 13.04
N ALA A 213 4.58 -31.81 11.80
CA ALA A 213 5.99 -31.67 11.44
C ALA A 213 6.62 -30.41 12.02
N LEU A 214 5.90 -29.30 12.02
CA LEU A 214 6.33 -28.04 12.65
C LEU A 214 6.50 -28.22 14.16
N GLU A 215 5.52 -28.84 14.85
CA GLU A 215 5.61 -29.12 16.28
C GLU A 215 6.81 -30.04 16.60
N SER A 216 7.00 -31.10 15.84
CA SER A 216 8.12 -32.03 16.01
C SER A 216 9.48 -31.37 15.75
N SER A 217 9.52 -30.37 14.86
CA SER A 217 10.77 -29.67 14.52
C SER A 217 11.07 -28.50 15.45
N ARG A 218 10.16 -28.13 16.33
CA ARG A 218 10.28 -26.96 17.23
C ARG A 218 11.55 -26.99 18.07
N MET A 219 11.84 -28.10 18.73
CA MET A 219 13.05 -28.27 19.53
C MET A 219 14.32 -28.31 18.69
N LEU A 220 14.27 -28.88 17.48
CA LEU A 220 15.41 -28.83 16.55
C LEU A 220 15.71 -27.39 16.11
N HIS A 221 14.67 -26.62 15.90
CA HIS A 221 14.78 -25.21 15.53
C HIS A 221 15.41 -24.40 16.68
N TYR A 222 14.92 -24.61 17.91
CA TYR A 222 15.48 -24.02 19.12
C TYR A 222 16.97 -24.35 19.29
N ASN A 223 17.32 -25.63 19.22
CA ASN A 223 18.70 -26.06 19.41
C ASN A 223 19.67 -25.46 18.39
N ARG A 224 19.17 -25.15 17.18
CA ARG A 224 20.00 -24.58 16.14
C ARG A 224 20.11 -23.05 16.20
N TRP A 225 19.02 -22.36 16.52
CA TRP A 225 18.92 -20.90 16.37
C TRP A 225 18.80 -20.14 17.69
N GLY A 226 18.62 -20.85 18.80
CA GLY A 226 18.47 -20.23 20.12
C GLY A 226 17.12 -19.54 20.34
N TYR A 227 16.16 -19.75 19.46
CA TYR A 227 14.79 -19.26 19.64
C TYR A 227 13.96 -20.29 20.37
N THR A 228 13.39 -19.91 21.52
CA THR A 228 12.37 -20.72 22.18
C THR A 228 11.00 -20.17 21.87
N PRO A 229 10.24 -20.78 20.98
CA PRO A 229 8.81 -20.73 21.16
C PRO A 229 8.49 -21.58 22.39
N TYR A 230 8.12 -20.94 23.49
CA TYR A 230 7.58 -21.64 24.67
C TYR A 230 6.23 -22.27 24.31
N GLU A 231 5.51 -21.65 23.38
CA GLU A 231 4.20 -22.04 22.90
C GLU A 231 4.28 -23.17 21.88
N THR A 232 3.33 -24.07 21.93
CA THR A 232 3.09 -25.08 20.89
C THR A 232 2.54 -24.43 19.62
N ILE A 233 2.61 -25.12 18.51
CA ILE A 233 1.99 -24.64 17.25
C ILE A 233 0.49 -24.41 17.42
N GLY A 234 -0.20 -25.24 18.22
CA GLY A 234 -1.61 -25.05 18.55
C GLY A 234 -1.89 -23.79 19.36
N GLU A 235 -1.07 -23.46 20.34
CA GLU A 235 -1.19 -22.23 21.12
C GLU A 235 -0.94 -20.99 20.26
N LEU A 236 0.09 -21.00 19.41
CA LEU A 236 0.36 -19.91 18.47
C LEU A 236 -0.80 -19.72 17.45
N ALA A 237 -1.40 -20.82 16.99
CA ALA A 237 -2.58 -20.77 16.12
C ALA A 237 -3.77 -20.12 16.83
N GLN A 238 -4.03 -20.49 18.09
CA GLN A 238 -5.11 -19.90 18.88
C GLN A 238 -4.86 -18.42 19.17
N GLU A 239 -3.63 -18.04 19.44
CA GLU A 239 -3.22 -16.64 19.63
C GLU A 239 -3.48 -15.80 18.39
N ALA A 240 -3.11 -16.31 17.21
CA ALA A 240 -3.40 -15.67 15.93
C ALA A 240 -4.91 -15.52 15.68
N ILE A 241 -5.71 -16.56 15.94
CA ILE A 241 -7.18 -16.50 15.80
C ILE A 241 -7.78 -15.43 16.74
N ASN A 242 -7.32 -15.37 18.00
CA ASN A 242 -7.79 -14.39 18.97
C ASN A 242 -7.40 -12.96 18.55
N TRP A 243 -6.19 -12.80 18.01
CA TRP A 243 -5.74 -11.51 17.48
C TRP A 243 -6.63 -11.07 16.32
N PHE A 244 -6.89 -11.94 15.33
CA PHE A 244 -7.76 -11.63 14.19
C PHE A 244 -9.17 -11.23 14.65
N ASN A 245 -9.76 -11.98 15.57
CA ASN A 245 -11.10 -11.65 16.08
C ASN A 245 -11.15 -10.22 16.63
N ASN A 246 -10.20 -9.86 17.51
CA ASN A 246 -10.12 -8.51 18.08
C ASN A 246 -9.77 -7.44 17.03
N HIS A 247 -8.86 -7.77 16.10
CA HIS A 247 -8.39 -6.85 15.08
C HIS A 247 -9.49 -6.51 14.06
N LEU A 248 -10.17 -7.52 13.52
CA LEU A 248 -11.15 -7.31 12.46
C LEU A 248 -12.38 -6.53 12.94
N ASP A 249 -12.81 -6.75 14.18
CA ASP A 249 -13.90 -5.97 14.79
C ASP A 249 -13.55 -4.49 14.90
N LYS A 250 -12.34 -4.18 15.38
CA LYS A 250 -11.88 -2.80 15.51
C LYS A 250 -11.56 -2.17 14.15
N LEU A 251 -11.00 -2.96 13.22
CA LEU A 251 -10.71 -2.52 11.86
C LEU A 251 -12.00 -2.13 11.13
N ASP A 252 -13.08 -2.91 11.28
CA ASP A 252 -14.38 -2.56 10.74
C ASP A 252 -14.89 -1.19 11.21
N VAL A 253 -14.76 -0.91 12.50
CA VAL A 253 -15.12 0.40 13.05
C VAL A 253 -14.29 1.51 12.42
N ASN A 254 -12.99 1.28 12.21
CA ASN A 254 -12.10 2.29 11.65
C ASN A 254 -12.29 2.47 10.13
N ILE A 255 -12.53 1.40 9.38
CA ILE A 255 -12.89 1.48 7.95
C ILE A 255 -14.18 2.28 7.75
N ASN A 256 -15.19 2.06 8.62
CA ASN A 256 -16.45 2.81 8.55
C ASN A 256 -16.27 4.32 8.82
N LYS A 257 -15.24 4.71 9.58
CA LYS A 257 -14.91 6.12 9.83
C LYS A 257 -14.15 6.80 8.70
N LEU A 258 -13.58 6.03 7.75
CA LEU A 258 -12.94 6.63 6.58
C LEU A 258 -13.96 7.52 5.87
N ALA A 259 -13.60 8.76 5.65
CA ALA A 259 -14.49 9.74 5.06
C ALA A 259 -14.92 9.28 3.66
N ASP A 260 -16.22 9.04 3.49
CA ASP A 260 -16.82 9.10 2.18
C ASP A 260 -16.90 10.58 1.82
N ASN A 261 -15.92 11.09 1.10
CA ASN A 261 -15.93 12.46 0.58
C ASN A 261 -17.05 12.67 -0.47
N THR A 262 -18.09 11.84 -0.45
CA THR A 262 -19.33 12.00 -1.23
C THR A 262 -20.20 13.14 -0.74
N SER A 263 -20.05 13.56 0.50
CA SER A 263 -20.53 14.87 0.87
C SER A 263 -19.57 15.86 0.18
N ILE A 264 -20.11 16.67 -0.70
CA ILE A 264 -19.57 17.98 -1.04
C ILE A 264 -19.22 18.63 0.32
N SER A 265 -18.06 18.29 0.87
CA SER A 265 -17.41 19.18 1.81
C SER A 265 -17.20 20.39 0.94
N ALA A 266 -18.11 21.35 1.12
CA ALA A 266 -17.99 22.65 0.54
C ALA A 266 -16.50 22.94 0.55
N ILE A 267 -15.94 23.04 -0.65
CA ILE A 267 -14.61 23.55 -0.87
C ILE A 267 -14.53 24.69 0.14
N LYS A 268 -13.82 24.50 1.25
CA LYS A 268 -13.21 25.62 1.93
C LYS A 268 -12.08 26.04 0.99
N THR A 269 -12.48 26.50 -0.19
CA THR A 269 -11.76 27.58 -0.80
C THR A 269 -11.61 28.54 0.39
N LYS A 270 -10.38 28.80 0.82
CA LYS A 270 -10.10 30.10 1.36
C LYS A 270 -10.59 31.01 0.25
N GLU A 271 -11.89 31.32 0.28
CA GLU A 271 -12.46 32.33 -0.57
C GLU A 271 -11.62 33.55 -0.20
N LYS A 272 -10.72 33.89 -1.09
CA LYS A 272 -10.00 35.10 -1.06
C LYS A 272 -11.07 36.14 -1.40
N TYR A 273 -11.94 36.42 -0.40
CA TYR A 273 -12.96 37.45 -0.56
C TYR A 273 -12.26 38.74 -0.84
N ASP A 274 -12.44 39.21 -2.05
CA ASP A 274 -11.93 40.52 -2.43
C ASP A 274 -12.59 41.59 -1.56
N VAL A 275 -11.78 42.49 -1.09
CA VAL A 275 -12.21 43.64 -0.31
C VAL A 275 -12.38 44.82 -1.25
N TYR A 276 -13.53 45.50 -1.17
CA TYR A 276 -13.85 46.63 -2.00
C TYR A 276 -14.04 47.87 -1.11
N ASN A 277 -13.63 49.04 -1.59
CA ASN A 277 -13.99 50.30 -0.96
C ASN A 277 -15.48 50.63 -1.24
N LEU A 278 -15.99 51.69 -0.63
CA LEU A 278 -17.39 52.09 -0.79
C LEU A 278 -17.73 52.56 -2.21
N LEU A 279 -16.73 52.80 -3.06
CA LEU A 279 -16.90 53.14 -4.49
C LEU A 279 -16.88 51.91 -5.38
N GLY A 280 -16.78 50.69 -4.82
CA GLY A 280 -16.76 49.44 -5.57
C GLY A 280 -15.39 49.05 -6.14
N ASN A 281 -14.32 49.77 -5.83
CA ASN A 281 -12.98 49.46 -6.30
C ASN A 281 -12.34 48.37 -5.40
N LYS A 282 -11.70 47.37 -5.98
CA LYS A 282 -10.99 46.34 -5.27
C LYS A 282 -9.77 46.89 -4.52
N VAL A 283 -9.62 46.53 -3.25
CA VAL A 283 -8.53 46.97 -2.38
C VAL A 283 -7.70 45.80 -1.92
N TYR A 284 -6.44 45.77 -2.31
CA TYR A 284 -5.51 44.68 -1.99
C TYR A 284 -4.90 44.77 -0.58
N LYS A 285 -4.77 46.00 -0.05
CA LYS A 285 -4.25 46.24 1.30
C LYS A 285 -5.14 47.31 1.98
N PRO A 286 -6.24 46.90 2.60
CA PRO A 286 -7.15 47.84 3.25
C PRO A 286 -6.44 48.51 4.43
N LYS A 287 -6.54 49.87 4.49
CA LYS A 287 -6.12 50.69 5.61
C LYS A 287 -7.32 50.87 6.56
N LYS A 288 -7.11 51.57 7.69
CA LYS A 288 -8.19 51.96 8.59
C LYS A 288 -9.36 52.58 7.82
N GLY A 289 -10.56 52.03 7.97
CA GLY A 289 -11.73 52.49 7.23
C GLY A 289 -12.82 51.47 7.05
N ILE A 290 -13.83 51.83 6.27
CA ILE A 290 -15.01 50.99 5.97
C ILE A 290 -14.87 50.40 4.58
N TYR A 291 -15.12 49.10 4.47
CA TYR A 291 -15.00 48.34 3.24
C TYR A 291 -16.17 47.35 3.10
N ILE A 292 -16.31 46.79 1.91
CA ILE A 292 -17.26 45.72 1.60
C ILE A 292 -16.46 44.43 1.33
N LYS A 293 -16.76 43.39 2.08
CA LYS A 293 -16.21 42.04 1.89
C LYS A 293 -17.36 41.03 1.92
N ASN A 294 -17.46 40.16 0.94
CA ASN A 294 -18.54 39.20 0.85
C ASN A 294 -19.94 39.83 1.00
N LYS A 295 -20.19 40.92 0.27
CA LYS A 295 -21.45 41.71 0.32
C LYS A 295 -21.81 42.23 1.72
N ARG A 296 -20.89 42.27 2.68
CA ARG A 296 -21.08 42.80 4.03
C ARG A 296 -20.13 43.93 4.29
N LYS A 297 -20.62 44.91 5.04
CA LYS A 297 -19.81 46.03 5.53
C LYS A 297 -18.86 45.52 6.61
N ILE A 298 -17.57 45.83 6.47
CA ILE A 298 -16.53 45.54 7.47
C ILE A 298 -15.77 46.81 7.82
N ILE A 299 -15.22 46.89 9.03
CA ILE A 299 -14.42 48.00 9.50
C ILE A 299 -13.01 47.49 9.81
N TYR A 300 -11.99 48.08 9.21
CA TYR A 300 -10.60 47.87 9.58
C TYR A 300 -10.19 48.99 10.56
N HIS A 301 -9.69 48.60 11.70
CA HIS A 301 -9.27 49.52 12.79
C HIS A 301 -7.81 49.93 12.67
#